data_aaf5eb4aac646e506465fe56144455e0
#
_entry.id   aaf5eb4aac646e506465fe56144455e0
#
_cell.length_a   1.000
_cell.length_b   1.000
_cell.length_c   1.000
_cell.angle_alpha   90.00
_cell.angle_beta   90.00
_cell.angle_gamma   90.00
#
_symmetry.space_group_name_H-M   'P 1'
#
loop_
_entity.id
_entity.type
_entity.pdbx_description
1 polymer ?
#
loop_
_entity_poly.entity_id
_entity_poly.type
_entity_poly.pdbx_seq_one_letter_code
_entity_poly.pdbx_strand_id
1 'polypeptide(L)'
;MKTLVAALLASLTGGGLFYMNTRTPSNTDYDMYVFAVQWGKTMCLDGSKDVCPEKLPAIPNNKISIHGLWPNLQSGKYLPDCNQGTEIEVVDDGSEMFETMKKYWVSLANTDEYFWTHEFNKHGYCYSTDYKEYFQTALDLFFDKNIPDIITDIWGEQTGDFVVPYDEFVSKLNERFGGQFYTPKCKKYNGKYYLNEIRIALDLDFNYIEAKLGNSCNSKYDVVIPYW
;
A
#
# COMPACT_ATOMS: atom_id res chain seq x y z
N MET A 1 -5.06 45.36 -51.46
CA MET A 1 -5.67 44.74 -50.28
C MET A 1 -6.00 43.29 -50.62
N LYS A 2 -5.19 42.37 -50.14
CA LYS A 2 -5.41 40.90 -50.31
C LYS A 2 -5.56 40.33 -48.91
N THR A 3 -6.76 39.90 -48.61
CA THR A 3 -7.11 39.27 -47.32
C THR A 3 -6.72 37.80 -47.38
N LEU A 4 -5.76 37.38 -46.61
CA LEU A 4 -5.45 35.95 -46.37
C LEU A 4 -6.40 35.39 -45.32
N VAL A 5 -7.18 34.39 -45.74
CA VAL A 5 -7.97 33.53 -44.81
C VAL A 5 -7.04 32.40 -44.40
N ALA A 6 -6.67 32.37 -43.12
CA ALA A 6 -5.95 31.25 -42.52
C ALA A 6 -6.98 30.21 -42.05
N ALA A 7 -6.98 29.02 -42.65
CA ALA A 7 -7.74 27.87 -42.17
C ALA A 7 -7.06 27.25 -40.94
N LEU A 8 -7.70 27.28 -39.79
CA LEU A 8 -7.28 26.50 -38.63
C LEU A 8 -7.72 25.04 -38.81
N LEU A 9 -6.75 24.17 -38.97
CA LEU A 9 -6.90 22.72 -38.83
C LEU A 9 -6.89 22.40 -37.31
N ALA A 10 -8.02 22.11 -36.73
CA ALA A 10 -8.11 21.56 -35.38
C ALA A 10 -7.74 20.09 -35.40
N SER A 11 -6.55 19.74 -34.94
CA SER A 11 -6.17 18.36 -34.62
C SER A 11 -6.83 17.94 -33.31
N LEU A 12 -7.78 17.01 -33.39
CA LEU A 12 -8.32 16.29 -32.26
C LEU A 12 -7.26 15.31 -31.73
N THR A 13 -6.40 15.77 -30.85
CA THR A 13 -5.60 14.88 -30.01
C THR A 13 -6.38 14.65 -28.72
N GLY A 14 -6.70 13.39 -28.42
CA GLY A 14 -7.36 12.99 -27.19
C GLY A 14 -6.53 13.44 -25.96
N GLY A 15 -6.93 14.56 -25.40
CA GLY A 15 -6.38 15.06 -24.15
C GLY A 15 -7.01 14.32 -22.99
N GLY A 16 -6.30 13.36 -22.42
CA GLY A 16 -6.59 12.92 -21.07
C GLY A 16 -6.55 14.14 -20.15
N LEU A 17 -7.63 14.42 -19.47
CA LEU A 17 -7.70 15.42 -18.42
C LEU A 17 -6.77 14.95 -17.29
N PHE A 18 -5.51 15.41 -17.31
CA PHE A 18 -4.68 15.39 -16.12
C PHE A 18 -5.35 16.33 -15.11
N TYR A 19 -6.06 15.76 -14.16
CA TYR A 19 -6.44 16.46 -12.94
C TYR A 19 -5.13 16.81 -12.22
N MET A 20 -4.65 18.04 -12.42
CA MET A 20 -3.65 18.62 -11.53
C MET A 20 -4.32 18.85 -10.19
N ASN A 21 -4.23 17.86 -9.32
CA ASN A 21 -4.68 17.98 -7.95
C ASN A 21 -3.78 19.01 -7.27
N THR A 22 -4.30 20.21 -7.03
CA THR A 22 -3.60 21.23 -6.24
C THR A 22 -3.67 20.80 -4.78
N ARG A 23 -2.71 19.93 -4.38
CA ARG A 23 -2.52 19.55 -2.98
C ARG A 23 -2.38 20.82 -2.15
N THR A 24 -3.24 20.99 -1.16
CA THR A 24 -2.97 21.91 -0.06
C THR A 24 -1.98 21.19 0.87
N PRO A 25 -0.69 21.60 0.91
CA PRO A 25 0.27 20.89 1.76
C PRO A 25 -0.17 21.08 3.22
N SER A 26 -0.44 20.01 3.92
CA SER A 26 -0.37 20.03 5.36
C SER A 26 1.09 20.34 5.74
N ASN A 27 1.29 21.07 6.82
CA ASN A 27 2.51 21.73 7.24
C ASN A 27 3.66 20.77 7.64
N THR A 28 3.80 19.61 6.97
CA THR A 28 4.83 18.61 7.25
C THR A 28 5.59 18.34 5.96
N ASP A 29 6.87 18.72 5.95
CA ASP A 29 7.78 18.45 4.85
C ASP A 29 8.05 16.94 4.77
N TYR A 30 7.46 16.25 3.80
CA TYR A 30 7.80 14.89 3.42
C TYR A 30 8.24 14.87 1.94
N ASP A 31 9.09 13.94 1.57
CA ASP A 31 9.70 13.86 0.24
C ASP A 31 9.50 12.51 -0.46
N MET A 32 8.78 11.60 0.19
CA MET A 32 8.41 10.29 -0.37
C MET A 32 7.16 9.73 0.30
N TYR A 33 6.66 8.61 -0.26
CA TYR A 33 5.68 7.75 0.40
C TYR A 33 6.26 6.36 0.63
N VAL A 34 5.80 5.74 1.69
CA VAL A 34 5.89 4.30 1.90
C VAL A 34 4.51 3.72 1.71
N PHE A 35 4.31 2.94 0.65
CA PHE A 35 3.09 2.17 0.48
C PHE A 35 3.28 0.79 1.10
N ALA A 36 2.67 0.58 2.24
CA ALA A 36 2.78 -0.64 3.02
C ALA A 36 1.61 -1.58 2.71
N VAL A 37 1.93 -2.82 2.33
CA VAL A 37 0.94 -3.85 2.03
C VAL A 37 1.26 -5.11 2.82
N GLN A 38 0.24 -5.77 3.37
CA GLN A 38 0.40 -6.82 4.38
C GLN A 38 -0.16 -8.17 3.91
N TRP A 39 0.51 -9.24 4.33
CA TRP A 39 0.07 -10.62 4.11
C TRP A 39 -0.76 -11.07 5.32
N GLY A 40 -2.09 -11.00 5.18
CA GLY A 40 -3.03 -11.13 6.29
C GLY A 40 -2.87 -12.40 7.12
N LYS A 41 -2.62 -13.54 6.48
CA LYS A 41 -2.48 -14.81 7.21
C LYS A 41 -1.32 -14.82 8.20
N THR A 42 -0.22 -14.13 7.89
CA THR A 42 0.92 -14.00 8.83
C THR A 42 0.55 -13.21 10.09
N MET A 43 -0.34 -12.24 9.97
CA MET A 43 -0.81 -11.47 11.13
C MET A 43 -1.56 -12.35 12.13
N CYS A 44 -2.15 -13.44 11.65
CA CYS A 44 -3.02 -14.35 12.42
C CYS A 44 -2.32 -15.61 12.92
N LEU A 45 -1.02 -15.82 12.64
CA LEU A 45 -0.31 -17.09 12.92
C LEU A 45 -0.26 -17.48 14.39
N ASP A 46 -0.17 -16.52 15.30
CA ASP A 46 0.06 -16.79 16.73
C ASP A 46 -1.24 -16.83 17.55
N GLY A 47 -2.39 -16.70 16.90
CA GLY A 47 -3.68 -16.69 17.58
C GLY A 47 -3.88 -15.52 18.55
N SER A 48 -2.97 -14.53 18.56
CA SER A 48 -3.02 -13.40 19.48
C SER A 48 -4.09 -12.36 19.12
N LYS A 49 -4.77 -12.55 17.98
CA LYS A 49 -5.76 -11.61 17.44
C LYS A 49 -7.11 -12.31 17.35
N ASP A 50 -7.98 -12.00 18.29
CA ASP A 50 -9.31 -12.61 18.40
C ASP A 50 -10.20 -12.39 17.15
N VAL A 51 -9.96 -11.28 16.41
CA VAL A 51 -10.73 -10.93 15.22
C VAL A 51 -10.30 -11.67 13.95
N CYS A 52 -9.14 -12.33 13.95
CA CYS A 52 -8.59 -13.00 12.78
C CYS A 52 -9.51 -14.07 12.16
N PRO A 53 -10.15 -14.98 12.94
CA PRO A 53 -11.02 -15.98 12.35
C PRO A 53 -12.22 -15.40 11.60
N GLU A 54 -12.69 -14.23 12.02
CA GLU A 54 -13.82 -13.53 11.40
C GLU A 54 -13.39 -12.68 10.21
N LYS A 55 -12.30 -11.92 10.36
CA LYS A 55 -11.87 -10.90 9.41
C LYS A 55 -10.98 -11.43 8.27
N LEU A 56 -10.15 -12.43 8.52
CA LEU A 56 -9.27 -12.98 7.50
C LEU A 56 -10.02 -13.47 6.25
N PRO A 57 -11.19 -14.13 6.35
CA PRO A 57 -11.96 -14.55 5.17
C PRO A 57 -12.54 -13.40 4.34
N ALA A 58 -12.58 -12.16 4.86
CA ALA A 58 -13.01 -11.00 4.09
C ALA A 58 -11.98 -10.59 3.03
N ILE A 59 -10.70 -10.89 3.27
CA ILE A 59 -9.63 -10.67 2.29
C ILE A 59 -9.77 -11.73 1.20
N PRO A 60 -9.84 -11.36 -0.09
CA PRO A 60 -9.90 -12.34 -1.17
C PRO A 60 -8.71 -13.31 -1.09
N ASN A 61 -8.96 -14.59 -1.34
CA ASN A 61 -7.96 -15.64 -1.20
C ASN A 61 -6.67 -15.30 -1.96
N ASN A 62 -5.55 -15.52 -1.30
CA ASN A 62 -4.21 -15.32 -1.85
C ASN A 62 -3.91 -13.88 -2.33
N LYS A 63 -4.68 -12.90 -1.86
CA LYS A 63 -4.43 -11.49 -2.13
C LYS A 63 -3.71 -10.83 -0.96
N ILE A 64 -2.83 -9.89 -1.29
CA ILE A 64 -2.25 -9.00 -0.30
C ILE A 64 -3.28 -7.90 0.04
N SER A 65 -3.23 -7.34 1.24
CA SER A 65 -4.10 -6.23 1.65
C SER A 65 -3.30 -4.97 1.95
N ILE A 66 -3.95 -3.82 1.93
CA ILE A 66 -3.31 -2.54 2.28
C ILE A 66 -3.11 -2.47 3.79
N HIS A 67 -1.94 -1.98 4.22
CA HIS A 67 -1.72 -1.50 5.58
C HIS A 67 -1.90 0.02 5.61
N GLY A 68 -1.19 0.77 4.76
CA GLY A 68 -1.33 2.20 4.66
C GLY A 68 -0.46 2.84 3.58
N LEU A 69 -0.75 4.09 3.25
CA LEU A 69 0.06 4.97 2.41
C LEU A 69 0.64 6.07 3.29
N TRP A 70 1.93 6.02 3.57
CA TRP A 70 2.56 6.85 4.58
C TRP A 70 3.49 7.90 4.00
N PRO A 71 3.15 9.19 4.06
CA PRO A 71 4.13 10.26 3.87
C PRO A 71 5.36 10.01 4.74
N ASN A 72 6.56 10.16 4.17
CA ASN A 72 7.81 9.79 4.82
C ASN A 72 8.98 10.64 4.32
N LEU A 73 10.16 10.45 4.91
CA LEU A 73 11.40 11.10 4.51
C LEU A 73 12.43 10.06 4.03
N GLN A 74 13.03 10.30 2.86
CA GLN A 74 14.14 9.47 2.33
C GLN A 74 15.35 9.44 3.29
N SER A 75 15.50 10.49 4.11
CA SER A 75 16.52 10.54 5.14
C SER A 75 16.37 9.48 6.24
N GLY A 76 15.21 8.80 6.30
CA GLY A 76 14.86 7.84 7.35
C GLY A 76 14.55 8.47 8.71
N LYS A 77 14.46 9.80 8.79
CA LYS A 77 14.00 10.48 10.00
C LYS A 77 12.51 10.18 10.21
N TYR A 78 12.15 10.04 11.47
CA TYR A 78 10.75 9.83 11.85
C TYR A 78 9.93 11.11 11.60
N LEU A 79 8.78 10.97 10.99
CA LEU A 79 7.76 12.02 10.95
C LEU A 79 6.86 11.87 12.17
N PRO A 80 6.48 12.97 12.85
CA PRO A 80 5.46 12.92 13.89
C PRO A 80 4.12 12.51 13.27
N ASP A 81 3.15 12.14 14.12
CA ASP A 81 1.80 11.90 13.69
C ASP A 81 1.24 13.12 12.96
N CYS A 82 0.61 12.89 11.82
CA CYS A 82 0.22 13.95 10.89
C CYS A 82 -0.89 14.83 11.46
N ASN A 83 -1.87 14.24 12.14
CA ASN A 83 -2.88 14.99 12.88
C ASN A 83 -2.49 15.09 14.36
N GLN A 84 -2.06 16.27 14.78
CA GLN A 84 -1.76 16.58 16.19
C GLN A 84 -2.92 17.31 16.90
N GLY A 85 -4.04 17.49 16.21
CA GLY A 85 -5.24 18.13 16.73
C GLY A 85 -6.29 17.14 17.22
N THR A 86 -7.56 17.49 17.04
CA THR A 86 -8.67 16.60 17.32
C THR A 86 -8.70 15.46 16.30
N GLU A 87 -8.81 14.23 16.78
CA GLU A 87 -8.94 13.04 15.93
C GLU A 87 -10.16 13.18 15.00
N ILE A 88 -9.93 12.88 13.73
CA ILE A 88 -10.97 12.83 12.70
C ILE A 88 -11.42 11.38 12.60
N GLU A 89 -12.65 11.11 12.98
CA GLU A 89 -13.25 9.79 12.86
C GLU A 89 -13.57 9.47 11.40
N VAL A 90 -13.14 8.31 10.94
CA VAL A 90 -13.49 7.79 9.62
C VAL A 90 -14.77 6.98 9.74
N VAL A 91 -15.80 7.43 9.04
CA VAL A 91 -17.15 6.81 9.09
C VAL A 91 -17.43 6.15 7.76
N ASP A 92 -17.75 4.85 7.79
CA ASP A 92 -18.25 4.11 6.62
C ASP A 92 -19.64 4.63 6.22
N ASP A 93 -19.72 5.21 5.04
CA ASP A 93 -20.98 5.74 4.48
C ASP A 93 -21.67 4.77 3.51
N GLY A 94 -21.17 3.54 3.40
CA GLY A 94 -21.67 2.51 2.48
C GLY A 94 -21.33 2.74 1.01
N SER A 95 -20.41 3.66 0.71
CA SER A 95 -19.94 3.89 -0.67
C SER A 95 -19.12 2.72 -1.20
N GLU A 96 -18.98 2.64 -2.53
CA GLU A 96 -18.17 1.63 -3.21
C GLU A 96 -16.71 1.62 -2.71
N MET A 97 -16.17 2.80 -2.35
CA MET A 97 -14.86 2.92 -1.76
C MET A 97 -14.76 2.10 -0.46
N PHE A 98 -15.68 2.28 0.49
CA PHE A 98 -15.68 1.54 1.75
C PHE A 98 -15.96 0.05 1.55
N GLU A 99 -16.83 -0.33 0.61
CA GLU A 99 -17.04 -1.75 0.27
C GLU A 99 -15.76 -2.39 -0.28
N THR A 100 -14.93 -1.64 -0.99
CA THR A 100 -13.61 -2.07 -1.47
C THR A 100 -12.61 -2.14 -0.32
N MET A 101 -12.61 -1.16 0.60
CA MET A 101 -11.76 -1.16 1.79
C MET A 101 -12.04 -2.36 2.70
N LYS A 102 -13.29 -2.78 2.87
CA LYS A 102 -13.68 -3.98 3.63
C LYS A 102 -13.07 -5.28 3.09
N LYS A 103 -12.58 -5.29 1.85
CA LYS A 103 -11.93 -6.44 1.21
C LYS A 103 -10.41 -6.33 1.18
N TYR A 104 -9.90 -5.12 0.95
CA TYR A 104 -8.48 -4.91 0.66
C TYR A 104 -7.75 -4.04 1.69
N TRP A 105 -8.46 -3.46 2.66
CA TRP A 105 -7.89 -2.66 3.76
C TRP A 105 -8.47 -3.08 5.11
N VAL A 106 -8.43 -4.37 5.35
CA VAL A 106 -9.09 -5.03 6.50
C VAL A 106 -8.25 -4.90 7.75
N SER A 107 -8.86 -4.56 8.86
CA SER A 107 -8.23 -4.66 10.18
C SER A 107 -8.20 -6.10 10.65
N LEU A 108 -7.01 -6.62 10.93
CA LEU A 108 -6.83 -7.94 11.55
C LEU A 108 -6.55 -7.86 13.06
N ALA A 109 -6.79 -6.69 13.67
CA ALA A 109 -6.54 -6.46 15.09
C ALA A 109 -7.71 -5.81 15.84
N ASN A 110 -8.49 -4.96 15.16
CA ASN A 110 -9.59 -4.17 15.71
C ASN A 110 -10.74 -4.09 14.68
N THR A 111 -11.69 -3.17 14.87
CA THR A 111 -12.67 -2.83 13.82
C THR A 111 -11.96 -2.14 12.65
N ASP A 112 -12.57 -2.22 11.46
CA ASP A 112 -12.02 -1.59 10.27
C ASP A 112 -12.01 -0.05 10.43
N GLU A 113 -13.09 0.55 10.96
CA GLU A 113 -13.19 1.99 11.19
C GLU A 113 -12.13 2.50 12.17
N TYR A 114 -11.84 1.75 13.25
CA TYR A 114 -10.76 2.11 14.16
C TYR A 114 -9.40 2.11 13.45
N PHE A 115 -9.14 1.11 12.63
CA PHE A 115 -7.90 1.00 11.88
C PHE A 115 -7.77 2.12 10.84
N TRP A 116 -8.83 2.40 10.08
CA TRP A 116 -8.85 3.48 9.10
C TRP A 116 -8.69 4.85 9.76
N THR A 117 -9.38 5.09 10.89
CA THR A 117 -9.23 6.31 11.70
C THR A 117 -7.78 6.48 12.15
N HIS A 118 -7.15 5.41 12.66
CA HIS A 118 -5.75 5.43 13.05
C HIS A 118 -4.80 5.75 11.88
N GLU A 119 -4.93 5.05 10.75
CA GLU A 119 -4.08 5.24 9.58
C GLU A 119 -4.23 6.65 8.98
N PHE A 120 -5.46 7.17 8.95
CA PHE A 120 -5.70 8.52 8.46
C PHE A 120 -5.07 9.57 9.36
N ASN A 121 -5.36 9.56 10.66
CA ASN A 121 -4.86 10.60 11.57
C ASN A 121 -3.34 10.55 11.71
N LYS A 122 -2.77 9.36 11.74
CA LYS A 122 -1.33 9.17 11.90
C LYS A 122 -0.54 9.51 10.64
N HIS A 123 -1.06 9.17 9.47
CA HIS A 123 -0.33 9.22 8.20
C HIS A 123 -1.08 9.99 7.11
N GLY A 124 -2.36 9.70 6.90
CA GLY A 124 -3.13 10.24 5.78
C GLY A 124 -3.33 11.76 5.85
N TYR A 125 -3.44 12.30 7.04
CA TYR A 125 -3.67 13.73 7.25
C TYR A 125 -2.52 14.62 6.73
N CYS A 126 -1.30 14.10 6.62
CA CYS A 126 -0.20 14.80 5.95
C CYS A 126 -0.40 14.89 4.43
N TYR A 127 -1.08 13.90 3.84
CA TYR A 127 -1.39 13.87 2.43
C TYR A 127 -2.57 14.78 2.08
N SER A 128 -3.70 14.60 2.78
CA SER A 128 -4.93 15.39 2.62
C SER A 128 -5.67 15.49 3.95
N THR A 129 -6.39 16.61 4.15
CA THR A 129 -7.33 16.75 5.27
C THR A 129 -8.66 16.05 5.02
N ASP A 130 -8.89 15.57 3.80
CA ASP A 130 -10.04 14.74 3.41
C ASP A 130 -9.65 13.27 3.41
N TYR A 131 -10.19 12.47 4.35
CA TYR A 131 -9.90 11.05 4.43
C TYR A 131 -10.37 10.28 3.19
N LYS A 132 -11.42 10.72 2.50
CA LYS A 132 -11.89 10.05 1.28
C LYS A 132 -10.87 10.19 0.15
N GLU A 133 -10.26 11.36 0.00
CA GLU A 133 -9.19 11.58 -0.97
C GLU A 133 -7.98 10.67 -0.67
N TYR A 134 -7.60 10.59 0.60
CA TYR A 134 -6.48 9.72 1.01
C TYR A 134 -6.73 8.24 0.71
N PHE A 135 -7.89 7.72 1.12
CA PHE A 135 -8.22 6.31 0.91
C PHE A 135 -8.40 5.98 -0.57
N GLN A 136 -9.08 6.84 -1.33
CA GLN A 136 -9.25 6.62 -2.76
C GLN A 136 -7.91 6.59 -3.48
N THR A 137 -7.00 7.53 -3.17
CA THR A 137 -5.65 7.54 -3.76
C THR A 137 -4.88 6.25 -3.47
N ALA A 138 -4.94 5.75 -2.24
CA ALA A 138 -4.26 4.50 -1.89
C ALA A 138 -4.88 3.28 -2.60
N LEU A 139 -6.21 3.24 -2.77
CA LEU A 139 -6.90 2.19 -3.52
C LEU A 139 -6.53 2.25 -5.00
N ASP A 140 -6.54 3.44 -5.62
CA ASP A 140 -6.16 3.61 -7.02
C ASP A 140 -4.74 3.11 -7.25
N LEU A 141 -3.78 3.50 -6.41
CA LEU A 141 -2.40 2.99 -6.47
C LEU A 141 -2.31 1.46 -6.32
N PHE A 142 -3.12 0.90 -5.43
CA PHE A 142 -3.15 -0.53 -5.15
C PHE A 142 -3.55 -1.34 -6.38
N PHE A 143 -4.58 -0.89 -7.10
CA PHE A 143 -5.07 -1.56 -8.29
C PHE A 143 -4.27 -1.21 -9.55
N ASP A 144 -3.93 0.06 -9.77
CA ASP A 144 -3.16 0.49 -10.95
C ASP A 144 -1.78 -0.16 -11.03
N LYS A 145 -1.15 -0.41 -9.88
CA LYS A 145 0.13 -1.10 -9.80
C LYS A 145 0.00 -2.63 -9.70
N ASN A 146 -1.21 -3.18 -9.82
CA ASN A 146 -1.51 -4.60 -9.69
C ASN A 146 -0.93 -5.24 -8.41
N ILE A 147 -1.03 -4.52 -7.29
CA ILE A 147 -0.48 -4.98 -6.01
C ILE A 147 -1.26 -6.16 -5.39
N PRO A 148 -2.62 -6.27 -5.52
CA PRO A 148 -3.36 -7.40 -4.93
C PRO A 148 -2.80 -8.76 -5.30
N ASP A 149 -2.31 -8.90 -6.52
CA ASP A 149 -1.89 -10.17 -7.13
C ASP A 149 -0.38 -10.44 -7.05
N ILE A 150 0.39 -9.57 -6.41
CA ILE A 150 1.87 -9.61 -6.44
C ILE A 150 2.46 -10.99 -6.08
N ILE A 151 1.86 -11.69 -5.14
CA ILE A 151 2.35 -13.02 -4.71
C ILE A 151 1.96 -14.08 -5.73
N THR A 152 0.72 -14.06 -6.22
CA THR A 152 0.23 -15.01 -7.23
C THR A 152 0.85 -14.77 -8.61
N ASP A 153 1.14 -13.53 -8.97
CA ASP A 153 1.88 -13.20 -10.20
C ASP A 153 3.28 -13.83 -10.22
N ILE A 154 3.94 -13.85 -9.06
CA ILE A 154 5.33 -14.33 -8.96
C ILE A 154 5.40 -15.84 -8.81
N TRP A 155 4.56 -16.45 -7.96
CA TRP A 155 4.66 -17.87 -7.59
C TRP A 155 3.49 -18.74 -8.04
N GLY A 156 2.49 -18.15 -8.72
CA GLY A 156 1.26 -18.83 -9.10
C GLY A 156 0.36 -19.13 -7.89
N GLU A 157 -0.78 -19.74 -8.19
CA GLU A 157 -1.70 -20.22 -7.14
C GLU A 157 -1.09 -21.40 -6.40
N GLN A 158 -1.13 -21.35 -5.07
CA GLN A 158 -0.64 -22.42 -4.20
C GLN A 158 -1.79 -23.05 -3.42
N THR A 159 -1.64 -24.30 -3.01
CA THR A 159 -2.64 -25.06 -2.24
C THR A 159 -2.32 -25.13 -0.74
N GLY A 160 -1.28 -24.44 -0.30
CA GLY A 160 -0.83 -24.43 1.11
C GLY A 160 0.41 -23.58 1.29
N ASP A 161 0.88 -23.51 2.52
CA ASP A 161 2.09 -22.75 2.87
C ASP A 161 3.28 -23.23 2.03
N PHE A 162 4.06 -22.30 1.50
CA PHE A 162 5.28 -22.64 0.76
C PHE A 162 6.48 -21.86 1.28
N VAL A 163 7.66 -22.37 0.98
CA VAL A 163 8.93 -21.86 1.49
C VAL A 163 9.79 -21.46 0.31
N VAL A 164 10.32 -20.24 0.36
CA VAL A 164 11.17 -19.67 -0.70
C VAL A 164 12.51 -19.30 -0.10
N PRO A 165 13.64 -19.73 -0.70
CA PRO A 165 14.96 -19.23 -0.31
C PRO A 165 15.01 -17.71 -0.39
N TYR A 166 15.63 -17.05 0.60
CA TYR A 166 15.61 -15.57 0.69
C TYR A 166 16.10 -14.89 -0.59
N ASP A 167 17.19 -15.38 -1.18
CA ASP A 167 17.76 -14.76 -2.40
C ASP A 167 16.83 -14.92 -3.60
N GLU A 168 16.14 -16.06 -3.74
CA GLU A 168 15.13 -16.28 -4.75
C GLU A 168 13.93 -15.34 -4.52
N PHE A 169 13.47 -15.22 -3.28
CA PHE A 169 12.38 -14.33 -2.90
C PHE A 169 12.67 -12.87 -3.31
N VAL A 170 13.89 -12.37 -2.99
CA VAL A 170 14.31 -11.02 -3.36
C VAL A 170 14.47 -10.88 -4.88
N SER A 171 15.06 -11.87 -5.56
CA SER A 171 15.24 -11.86 -7.02
C SER A 171 13.90 -11.76 -7.76
N LYS A 172 12.92 -12.55 -7.34
CA LYS A 172 11.57 -12.55 -7.93
C LYS A 172 10.83 -11.24 -7.71
N LEU A 173 10.94 -10.65 -6.53
CA LEU A 173 10.37 -9.33 -6.27
C LEU A 173 11.07 -8.24 -7.10
N ASN A 174 12.41 -8.31 -7.27
CA ASN A 174 13.13 -7.38 -8.14
C ASN A 174 12.65 -7.47 -9.59
N GLU A 175 12.43 -8.67 -10.12
CA GLU A 175 11.86 -8.87 -11.45
C GLU A 175 10.47 -8.22 -11.54
N ARG A 176 9.60 -8.44 -10.54
CA ARG A 176 8.22 -7.93 -10.51
C ARG A 176 8.14 -6.41 -10.43
N PHE A 177 9.03 -5.77 -9.67
CA PHE A 177 9.06 -4.31 -9.52
C PHE A 177 9.96 -3.61 -10.55
N GLY A 178 10.78 -4.34 -11.30
CA GLY A 178 11.78 -3.77 -12.20
C GLY A 178 12.99 -3.17 -11.46
N GLY A 179 13.16 -3.47 -10.17
CA GLY A 179 14.24 -2.96 -9.33
C GLY A 179 13.98 -3.14 -7.84
N GLN A 180 14.91 -2.62 -7.02
CA GLN A 180 14.86 -2.75 -5.56
C GLN A 180 14.13 -1.56 -4.89
N PHE A 181 12.86 -1.39 -5.22
CA PHE A 181 12.00 -0.28 -4.76
C PHE A 181 11.13 -0.66 -3.55
N TYR A 182 11.45 -1.75 -2.88
CA TYR A 182 10.66 -2.32 -1.80
C TYR A 182 11.56 -2.85 -0.68
N THR A 183 10.94 -3.10 0.46
CA THR A 183 11.57 -3.76 1.59
C THR A 183 10.61 -4.78 2.21
N PRO A 184 10.94 -6.07 2.20
CA PRO A 184 10.13 -7.09 2.84
C PRO A 184 10.26 -7.04 4.36
N LYS A 185 9.16 -7.27 5.05
CA LYS A 185 9.08 -7.43 6.50
C LYS A 185 8.61 -8.84 6.81
N CYS A 186 9.34 -9.54 7.68
CA CYS A 186 8.99 -10.87 8.14
C CYS A 186 8.66 -10.88 9.63
N LYS A 187 7.67 -11.67 10.00
CA LYS A 187 7.35 -12.04 11.38
C LYS A 187 8.09 -13.34 11.71
N LYS A 188 8.92 -13.31 12.76
CA LYS A 188 9.52 -14.54 13.28
C LYS A 188 8.52 -15.25 14.19
N TYR A 189 8.20 -16.49 13.86
CA TYR A 189 7.32 -17.32 14.65
C TYR A 189 7.80 -18.78 14.61
N ASN A 190 7.91 -19.44 15.76
CA ASN A 190 8.40 -20.82 15.90
C ASN A 190 9.72 -21.09 15.11
N GLY A 191 10.65 -20.13 15.14
CA GLY A 191 11.98 -20.26 14.50
C GLY A 191 11.99 -20.01 12.98
N LYS A 192 10.85 -19.80 12.35
CA LYS A 192 10.70 -19.50 10.92
C LYS A 192 10.43 -18.01 10.70
N TYR A 193 10.68 -17.52 9.47
CA TYR A 193 10.41 -16.16 9.05
C TYR A 193 9.28 -16.15 8.03
N TYR A 194 8.14 -15.60 8.42
CA TYR A 194 6.93 -15.53 7.60
C TYR A 194 6.80 -14.15 6.96
N LEU A 195 6.51 -14.10 5.65
CA LEU A 195 6.21 -12.84 4.97
C LEU A 195 5.05 -12.15 5.69
N ASN A 196 5.28 -10.95 6.20
CA ASN A 196 4.28 -10.18 6.92
C ASN A 196 3.83 -8.93 6.15
N GLU A 197 4.77 -8.21 5.56
CA GLU A 197 4.51 -6.94 4.89
C GLU A 197 5.54 -6.69 3.79
N ILE A 198 5.15 -6.01 2.74
CA ILE A 198 6.05 -5.43 1.75
C ILE A 198 5.85 -3.92 1.79
N ARG A 199 6.93 -3.17 2.04
CA ARG A 199 6.94 -1.71 1.99
C ARG A 199 7.52 -1.27 0.68
N ILE A 200 6.76 -0.52 -0.09
CA ILE A 200 7.12 -0.02 -1.42
C ILE A 200 7.43 1.46 -1.29
N ALA A 201 8.57 1.90 -1.80
CA ALA A 201 8.99 3.29 -1.79
C ALA A 201 8.53 4.00 -3.05
N LEU A 202 7.86 5.14 -2.89
CA LEU A 202 7.32 5.95 -3.97
C LEU A 202 7.77 7.41 -3.81
N ASP A 203 8.05 8.09 -4.93
CA ASP A 203 8.21 9.55 -4.93
C ASP A 203 6.87 10.28 -4.76
N LEU A 204 6.89 11.61 -4.81
CA LEU A 204 5.68 12.42 -4.66
C LEU A 204 4.71 12.32 -5.85
N ASP A 205 5.16 11.80 -6.98
CA ASP A 205 4.37 11.50 -8.18
C ASP A 205 3.99 10.01 -8.27
N PHE A 206 4.20 9.26 -7.18
CA PHE A 206 3.92 7.84 -7.03
C PHE A 206 4.72 6.91 -7.97
N ASN A 207 5.88 7.34 -8.47
CA ASN A 207 6.81 6.46 -9.15
C ASN A 207 7.65 5.68 -8.14
N TYR A 208 8.11 4.49 -8.53
CA TYR A 208 9.01 3.69 -7.70
C TYR A 208 10.37 4.38 -7.53
N ILE A 209 10.86 4.45 -6.29
CA ILE A 209 12.19 4.97 -5.96
C ILE A 209 12.96 4.04 -5.02
N GLU A 210 14.28 4.08 -5.09
CA GLU A 210 15.13 3.41 -4.12
C GLU A 210 15.09 4.14 -2.77
N ALA A 211 14.76 3.42 -1.70
CA ALA A 211 14.80 3.96 -0.34
C ALA A 211 15.15 2.89 0.69
N LYS A 212 15.80 3.30 1.77
CA LYS A 212 16.17 2.41 2.89
C LYS A 212 15.04 2.38 3.92
N LEU A 213 14.13 1.41 3.81
CA LEU A 213 12.97 1.28 4.70
C LEU A 213 13.21 0.33 5.88
N GLY A 214 14.46 -0.09 6.10
CA GLY A 214 14.84 -1.07 7.11
C GLY A 214 14.19 -2.45 6.84
N ASN A 215 14.94 -3.53 6.89
CA ASN A 215 14.45 -4.89 6.63
C ASN A 215 14.31 -5.67 7.95
N SER A 216 13.30 -6.54 8.06
CA SER A 216 13.14 -7.46 9.19
C SER A 216 13.21 -8.93 8.77
N CYS A 217 13.24 -9.25 7.47
CA CYS A 217 13.55 -10.61 7.01
C CYS A 217 15.05 -10.86 7.16
N ASN A 218 15.41 -12.03 7.65
CA ASN A 218 16.80 -12.38 7.85
C ASN A 218 17.30 -13.22 6.67
N SER A 219 18.27 -12.69 5.93
CA SER A 219 18.81 -13.31 4.71
C SER A 219 19.47 -14.70 4.92
N LYS A 220 19.67 -15.12 6.16
CA LYS A 220 20.16 -16.47 6.48
C LYS A 220 19.08 -17.54 6.54
N TYR A 221 17.82 -17.16 6.39
CA TYR A 221 16.67 -18.05 6.53
C TYR A 221 15.71 -17.86 5.37
N ASP A 222 15.08 -18.94 4.97
CA ASP A 222 14.03 -18.93 3.96
C ASP A 222 12.80 -18.12 4.43
N VAL A 223 12.06 -17.61 3.48
CA VAL A 223 10.80 -16.91 3.72
C VAL A 223 9.64 -17.89 3.55
N VAL A 224 8.82 -18.00 4.58
CA VAL A 224 7.57 -18.77 4.51
C VAL A 224 6.44 -17.85 4.11
N ILE A 225 5.67 -18.24 3.10
CA ILE A 225 4.46 -17.54 2.66
C ILE A 225 3.26 -18.45 3.00
N PRO A 226 2.52 -18.15 4.08
CA PRO A 226 1.37 -18.96 4.45
C PRO A 226 0.19 -18.66 3.54
N TYR A 227 -0.38 -19.69 2.92
CA TYR A 227 -1.52 -19.60 1.99
C TYR A 227 -2.81 -20.10 2.64
N TRP A 228 -3.98 -19.64 2.17
CA TRP A 228 -5.33 -20.06 2.62
C TRP A 228 -6.34 -20.18 1.51
#